data_42d6f3404929c64638fe0e9e89c1f1ee
#
_entry.id   42d6f3404929c64638fe0e9e89c1f1ee
#
_cell.length_a   1.000
_cell.length_b   1.000
_cell.length_c   1.000
_cell.angle_alpha   90.00
_cell.angle_beta   90.00
_cell.angle_gamma   90.00
#
_symmetry.space_group_name_H-M   'P 1'
#
loop_
_entity.id
_entity.type
_entity.pdbx_description
1 polymer ?
#
loop_
_entity_poly.entity_id
_entity_poly.type
_entity_poly.pdbx_seq_one_letter_code
_entity_poly.pdbx_strand_id
1 'polypeptide(L)'
;MKSKKVFFLIALLICTSGLYAQLGIKAGVNMANEIKSFSQADIDAGFYSNNLTGYQLGLVYQAMPKKSGLGFEIGAILSQKGSTFHFDSINVANTLKEGYKELNYLEVPLNIRYRLALGFIGIYGFGGVYGGYALSGKTVTETTNTTEIETFQSFSDRLDYGYNFGAGIELFKKIQLGGTLSQGLKNTISAITNLPQPTTATNRVLSVNLVYLF
;
A
#
# COMPACT_ATOMS: atom_id res chain seq x y z
N MET A 1 -19.83 -16.54 27.27
CA MET A 1 -19.12 -15.93 26.10
C MET A 1 -19.79 -14.67 25.53
N LYS A 2 -21.12 -14.52 25.55
CA LYS A 2 -21.85 -13.33 25.02
C LYS A 2 -21.55 -12.06 25.83
N SER A 3 -21.46 -12.11 27.15
CA SER A 3 -21.21 -10.96 28.04
C SER A 3 -19.83 -10.28 27.80
N LYS A 4 -18.76 -11.03 27.57
CA LYS A 4 -17.43 -10.46 27.31
C LYS A 4 -17.37 -9.69 25.99
N LYS A 5 -18.12 -10.12 24.97
CA LYS A 5 -18.22 -9.44 23.67
C LYS A 5 -18.99 -8.12 23.79
N VAL A 6 -20.07 -8.11 24.58
CA VAL A 6 -20.86 -6.90 24.87
C VAL A 6 -20.04 -5.91 25.68
N PHE A 7 -19.30 -6.36 26.69
CA PHE A 7 -18.40 -5.51 27.47
C PHE A 7 -17.30 -4.86 26.60
N PHE A 8 -16.71 -5.64 25.68
CA PHE A 8 -15.69 -5.13 24.75
C PHE A 8 -16.28 -4.10 23.76
N LEU A 9 -17.52 -4.32 23.30
CA LEU A 9 -18.22 -3.39 22.43
C LEU A 9 -18.57 -2.07 23.14
N ILE A 10 -19.00 -2.15 24.41
CA ILE A 10 -19.30 -0.99 25.25
C ILE A 10 -18.01 -0.23 25.59
N ALA A 11 -16.93 -0.92 25.91
CA ALA A 11 -15.62 -0.31 26.17
C ALA A 11 -15.10 0.42 24.91
N LEU A 12 -15.29 -0.14 23.74
CA LEU A 12 -14.95 0.48 22.46
C LEU A 12 -15.78 1.75 22.19
N LEU A 13 -17.08 1.72 22.49
CA LEU A 13 -17.99 2.86 22.37
C LEU A 13 -17.65 4.00 23.37
N ILE A 14 -17.23 3.68 24.59
CA ILE A 14 -16.84 4.67 25.60
C ILE A 14 -15.54 5.37 25.20
N CYS A 15 -14.59 4.66 24.57
CA CYS A 15 -13.34 5.25 24.08
C CYS A 15 -13.56 6.27 22.96
N THR A 16 -14.71 6.25 22.27
CA THR A 16 -14.99 7.17 21.14
C THR A 16 -15.63 8.50 21.58
N SER A 17 -16.12 8.62 22.81
CA SER A 17 -16.87 9.80 23.28
C SER A 17 -16.06 11.11 23.37
N GLY A 18 -14.74 11.05 23.22
CA GLY A 18 -13.85 12.22 23.20
C GLY A 18 -13.16 12.48 21.86
N LEU A 19 -13.50 11.72 20.81
CA LEU A 19 -12.86 11.84 19.51
C LEU A 19 -13.56 12.89 18.64
N TYR A 20 -12.75 13.68 17.93
CA TYR A 20 -13.21 14.60 16.89
C TYR A 20 -13.00 13.95 15.55
N ALA A 21 -14.09 13.79 14.85
CA ALA A 21 -14.12 13.23 13.53
C ALA A 21 -13.78 14.32 12.50
N GLN A 22 -12.83 14.02 11.62
CA GLN A 22 -12.41 14.89 10.53
C GLN A 22 -12.35 14.08 9.25
N LEU A 23 -12.98 14.60 8.21
CA LEU A 23 -12.80 14.11 6.85
C LEU A 23 -11.58 14.82 6.24
N GLY A 24 -10.85 14.17 5.36
CA GLY A 24 -9.71 14.77 4.68
C GLY A 24 -9.45 14.17 3.31
N ILE A 25 -8.62 14.86 2.56
CA ILE A 25 -8.08 14.39 1.29
C ILE A 25 -6.62 14.00 1.53
N LYS A 26 -6.23 12.83 1.06
CA LYS A 26 -4.87 12.31 1.08
C LYS A 26 -4.34 12.23 -0.34
N ALA A 27 -3.14 12.75 -0.56
CA ALA A 27 -2.38 12.58 -1.79
C ALA A 27 -0.95 12.16 -1.45
N GLY A 28 -0.29 11.41 -2.34
CA GLY A 28 1.07 10.97 -2.09
C GLY A 28 1.75 10.34 -3.28
N VAL A 29 3.05 10.13 -3.11
CA VAL A 29 3.91 9.41 -4.05
C VAL A 29 4.29 8.08 -3.43
N ASN A 30 4.16 7.02 -4.22
CA ASN A 30 4.50 5.65 -3.86
C ASN A 30 5.83 5.27 -4.51
N MET A 31 6.71 4.66 -3.74
CA MET A 31 7.83 3.88 -4.23
C MET A 31 7.48 2.41 -3.99
N ALA A 32 6.91 1.79 -5.00
CA ALA A 32 6.38 0.44 -4.93
C ALA A 32 7.40 -0.56 -5.46
N ASN A 33 7.51 -1.71 -4.80
CA ASN A 33 8.29 -2.84 -5.25
C ASN A 33 7.53 -4.13 -4.94
N GLU A 34 7.80 -5.18 -5.69
CA GLU A 34 7.38 -6.53 -5.35
C GLU A 34 8.57 -7.28 -4.73
N ILE A 35 8.40 -7.72 -3.48
CA ILE A 35 9.37 -8.65 -2.89
C ILE A 35 9.12 -10.02 -3.50
N LYS A 36 10.06 -10.47 -4.31
CA LYS A 36 10.01 -11.74 -5.03
C LYS A 36 11.02 -12.72 -4.44
N SER A 37 10.58 -13.95 -4.18
CA SER A 37 11.48 -15.07 -3.88
C SER A 37 11.65 -15.89 -5.14
N PHE A 38 12.87 -15.94 -5.65
CA PHE A 38 13.23 -16.69 -6.85
C PHE A 38 13.87 -18.03 -6.49
N SER A 39 13.79 -18.97 -7.43
CA SER A 39 14.63 -20.17 -7.38
C SER A 39 16.10 -19.80 -7.66
N GLN A 40 17.04 -20.67 -7.26
CA GLN A 40 18.47 -20.43 -7.52
C GLN A 40 18.76 -20.26 -9.02
N ALA A 41 18.03 -20.96 -9.87
CA ALA A 41 18.16 -20.86 -11.33
C ALA A 41 17.76 -19.47 -11.89
N ASP A 42 16.77 -18.80 -11.26
CA ASP A 42 16.35 -17.45 -11.68
C ASP A 42 17.34 -16.38 -11.22
N ILE A 43 17.97 -16.57 -10.06
CA ILE A 43 19.05 -15.72 -9.56
C ILE A 43 20.26 -15.80 -10.48
N ASP A 44 20.61 -17.00 -10.92
CA ASP A 44 21.72 -17.24 -11.85
C ASP A 44 21.45 -16.66 -13.24
N ALA A 45 20.17 -16.43 -13.59
CA ALA A 45 19.76 -15.76 -14.83
C ALA A 45 19.82 -14.23 -14.77
N GLY A 46 20.24 -13.63 -13.64
CA GLY A 46 20.45 -12.19 -13.51
C GLY A 46 19.15 -11.36 -13.49
N PHE A 47 18.09 -11.86 -12.84
CA PHE A 47 16.84 -11.12 -12.69
C PHE A 47 16.93 -10.07 -11.58
N TYR A 48 16.64 -8.81 -11.90
CA TYR A 48 16.55 -7.69 -10.94
C TYR A 48 15.19 -7.02 -10.99
N SER A 49 14.65 -6.72 -9.81
CA SER A 49 13.40 -5.95 -9.66
C SER A 49 13.68 -4.66 -8.89
N ASN A 50 13.23 -3.52 -9.43
CA ASN A 50 13.41 -2.22 -8.84
C ASN A 50 12.08 -1.55 -8.52
N ASN A 51 12.14 -0.43 -7.78
CA ASN A 51 10.96 0.34 -7.41
C ASN A 51 10.30 0.99 -8.64
N LEU A 52 8.98 0.89 -8.70
CA LEU A 52 8.14 1.70 -9.57
C LEU A 52 7.64 2.92 -8.78
N THR A 53 7.83 4.11 -9.35
CA THR A 53 7.22 5.33 -8.78
C THR A 53 5.77 5.41 -9.23
N GLY A 54 4.86 5.43 -8.27
CA GLY A 54 3.43 5.57 -8.46
C GLY A 54 2.86 6.72 -7.64
N TYR A 55 1.56 6.83 -7.63
CA TYR A 55 0.83 7.85 -6.86
C TYR A 55 -0.30 7.23 -6.03
N GLN A 56 -0.79 8.01 -5.08
CA GLN A 56 -2.01 7.70 -4.36
C GLN A 56 -2.85 8.95 -4.15
N LEU A 57 -4.16 8.80 -4.23
CA LEU A 57 -5.13 9.87 -4.00
C LEU A 57 -6.39 9.27 -3.38
N GLY A 58 -6.95 9.92 -2.37
CA GLY A 58 -8.19 9.42 -1.78
C GLY A 58 -8.71 10.24 -0.63
N LEU A 59 -9.73 9.70 0.00
CA LEU A 59 -10.38 10.27 1.16
C LEU A 59 -9.97 9.51 2.42
N VAL A 60 -9.82 10.24 3.51
CA VAL A 60 -9.55 9.68 4.83
C VAL A 60 -10.52 10.27 5.84
N TYR A 61 -10.96 9.43 6.75
CA TYR A 61 -11.73 9.82 7.92
C TYR A 61 -10.89 9.51 9.15
N GLN A 62 -10.63 10.52 9.96
CA GLN A 62 -9.86 10.40 11.18
C GLN A 62 -10.71 10.77 12.37
N ALA A 63 -10.71 9.93 13.40
CA ALA A 63 -11.29 10.25 14.69
C ALA A 63 -10.17 10.28 15.73
N MET A 64 -9.81 11.50 16.15
CA MET A 64 -8.68 11.77 17.04
C MET A 64 -9.12 12.60 18.25
N PRO A 65 -8.52 12.41 19.45
CA PRO A 65 -8.78 13.28 20.57
C PRO A 65 -8.25 14.71 20.30
N LYS A 66 -8.86 15.73 20.90
CA LYS A 66 -8.41 17.15 20.78
C LYS A 66 -6.96 17.37 21.25
N LYS A 67 -6.56 16.61 22.25
CA LYS A 67 -5.21 16.61 22.82
C LYS A 67 -4.44 15.39 22.31
N SER A 68 -3.31 15.09 22.94
CA SER A 68 -2.58 13.85 22.67
C SER A 68 -3.42 12.63 23.02
N GLY A 69 -3.31 11.58 22.26
CA GLY A 69 -4.00 10.32 22.53
C GLY A 69 -4.18 9.43 21.32
N LEU A 70 -4.88 8.33 21.57
CA LEU A 70 -5.21 7.32 20.57
C LEU A 70 -6.48 7.69 19.80
N GLY A 71 -6.48 7.40 18.53
CA GLY A 71 -7.61 7.49 17.63
C GLY A 71 -7.51 6.46 16.53
N PHE A 72 -8.32 6.60 15.52
CA PHE A 72 -8.29 5.72 14.36
C PHE A 72 -8.45 6.50 13.05
N GLU A 73 -8.03 5.87 11.96
CA GLU A 73 -8.18 6.35 10.60
C GLU A 73 -8.72 5.23 9.73
N ILE A 74 -9.68 5.55 8.88
CA ILE A 74 -10.13 4.71 7.77
C ILE A 74 -10.08 5.55 6.50
N GLY A 75 -9.87 4.92 5.34
CA GLY A 75 -9.81 5.64 4.07
C GLY A 75 -10.34 4.84 2.89
N ALA A 76 -10.46 5.54 1.78
CA ALA A 76 -10.68 4.97 0.46
C ALA A 76 -9.67 5.64 -0.49
N ILE A 77 -8.65 4.91 -0.88
CA ILE A 77 -7.46 5.42 -1.55
C ILE A 77 -7.29 4.71 -2.90
N LEU A 78 -7.22 5.48 -3.97
CA LEU A 78 -6.71 4.99 -5.25
C LEU A 78 -5.19 4.98 -5.17
N SER A 79 -4.58 3.82 -5.37
CA SER A 79 -3.15 3.61 -5.16
C SER A 79 -2.56 2.85 -6.34
N GLN A 80 -1.56 3.45 -6.98
CA GLN A 80 -0.76 2.81 -8.02
C GLN A 80 0.42 2.12 -7.37
N LYS A 81 0.57 0.82 -7.66
CA LYS A 81 1.66 -0.04 -7.21
C LYS A 81 2.30 -0.75 -8.40
N GLY A 82 3.41 -1.42 -8.18
CA GLY A 82 4.06 -2.23 -9.20
C GLY A 82 5.55 -2.36 -8.98
N SER A 83 6.23 -2.84 -10.01
CA SER A 83 7.68 -2.99 -10.04
C SER A 83 8.21 -2.85 -11.44
N THR A 84 9.44 -2.38 -11.58
CA THR A 84 10.21 -2.53 -12.81
C THR A 84 10.96 -3.86 -12.78
N PHE A 85 11.23 -4.43 -13.94
CA PHE A 85 12.03 -5.63 -14.07
C PHE A 85 13.08 -5.47 -15.17
N HIS A 86 14.21 -6.11 -14.93
CA HIS A 86 15.35 -6.14 -15.85
C HIS A 86 15.96 -7.54 -15.86
N PHE A 87 16.27 -8.06 -17.05
CA PHE A 87 16.91 -9.36 -17.22
C PHE A 87 18.28 -9.18 -17.87
N ASP A 88 19.32 -9.57 -17.16
CA ASP A 88 20.72 -9.51 -17.60
C ASP A 88 21.18 -10.89 -18.13
N SER A 89 20.42 -11.50 -19.02
CA SER A 89 20.75 -12.82 -19.53
C SER A 89 21.52 -12.76 -20.84
N ILE A 90 22.81 -13.05 -20.77
CA ILE A 90 23.73 -13.20 -21.92
C ILE A 90 23.45 -14.47 -22.72
N ASN A 91 22.68 -15.44 -22.21
CA ASN A 91 22.58 -16.79 -22.75
C ASN A 91 21.24 -17.17 -23.40
N VAL A 92 20.24 -16.32 -23.43
CA VAL A 92 18.99 -16.63 -24.14
C VAL A 92 18.68 -15.51 -25.14
N ALA A 93 19.16 -15.74 -26.37
CA ALA A 93 18.77 -14.98 -27.57
C ALA A 93 18.84 -13.45 -27.46
N ASN A 94 20.02 -12.89 -27.22
CA ASN A 94 20.41 -11.47 -27.51
C ASN A 94 19.36 -10.36 -27.23
N THR A 95 18.44 -10.53 -26.32
CA THR A 95 17.44 -9.53 -26.00
C THR A 95 17.35 -9.32 -24.48
N LEU A 96 17.98 -8.25 -24.02
CA LEU A 96 17.69 -7.66 -22.72
C LEU A 96 16.18 -7.33 -22.69
N LYS A 97 15.45 -7.93 -21.76
CA LYS A 97 14.04 -7.61 -21.58
C LYS A 97 13.90 -6.68 -20.37
N GLU A 98 13.59 -5.43 -20.67
CA GLU A 98 13.25 -4.43 -19.68
C GLU A 98 11.76 -4.15 -19.74
N GLY A 99 11.18 -3.84 -18.59
CA GLY A 99 9.78 -3.46 -18.54
C GLY A 99 9.31 -3.11 -17.14
N TYR A 100 8.03 -2.80 -17.05
CA TYR A 100 7.39 -2.53 -15.77
C TYR A 100 5.99 -3.14 -15.71
N LYS A 101 5.60 -3.48 -14.49
CA LYS A 101 4.25 -3.90 -14.14
C LYS A 101 3.61 -2.79 -13.30
N GLU A 102 2.43 -2.36 -13.71
CA GLU A 102 1.65 -1.32 -13.05
C GLU A 102 0.29 -1.87 -12.66
N LEU A 103 -0.10 -1.70 -11.40
CA LEU A 103 -1.37 -2.14 -10.83
C LEU A 103 -2.05 -0.97 -10.12
N ASN A 104 -3.29 -0.69 -10.47
CA ASN A 104 -4.10 0.33 -9.82
C ASN A 104 -5.11 -0.32 -8.88
N TYR A 105 -5.06 0.05 -7.61
CA TYR A 105 -5.89 -0.49 -6.55
C TYR A 105 -6.83 0.58 -5.97
N LEU A 106 -8.01 0.13 -5.57
CA LEU A 106 -8.79 0.82 -4.55
C LEU A 106 -8.45 0.17 -3.20
N GLU A 107 -7.85 0.94 -2.29
CA GLU A 107 -7.42 0.46 -0.97
C GLU A 107 -8.28 1.06 0.14
N VAL A 108 -8.60 0.22 1.11
CA VAL A 108 -9.29 0.62 2.34
C VAL A 108 -8.37 0.34 3.53
N PRO A 109 -7.54 1.31 3.96
CA PRO A 109 -6.75 1.19 5.18
C PRO A 109 -7.63 1.38 6.42
N LEU A 110 -7.29 0.66 7.48
CA LEU A 110 -7.83 0.83 8.83
C LEU A 110 -6.66 0.87 9.81
N ASN A 111 -6.39 2.03 10.37
CA ASN A 111 -5.22 2.32 11.19
C ASN A 111 -5.60 2.76 12.59
N ILE A 112 -4.89 2.28 13.59
CA ILE A 112 -4.86 2.88 14.92
C ILE A 112 -3.77 3.94 14.90
N ARG A 113 -4.07 5.15 15.37
CA ARG A 113 -3.16 6.29 15.38
C ARG A 113 -2.95 6.79 16.80
N TYR A 114 -1.72 7.18 17.08
CA TYR A 114 -1.40 7.96 18.27
C TYR A 114 -0.87 9.33 17.84
N ARG A 115 -1.42 10.38 18.44
CA ARG A 115 -0.98 11.75 18.21
C ARG A 115 -0.45 12.35 19.49
N LEU A 116 0.72 12.95 19.42
CA LEU A 116 1.29 13.82 20.43
C LEU A 116 1.14 15.28 19.99
N ALA A 117 0.26 16.01 20.63
CA ALA A 117 -0.02 17.41 20.30
C ALA A 117 0.94 18.35 21.05
N LEU A 118 1.70 19.16 20.32
CA LEU A 118 2.68 20.13 20.80
C LEU A 118 2.27 21.55 20.36
N GLY A 119 1.11 22.01 20.86
CA GLY A 119 0.56 23.29 20.44
C GLY A 119 -0.06 23.25 19.05
N PHE A 120 0.50 24.01 18.10
CA PHE A 120 0.05 24.03 16.70
C PHE A 120 0.70 22.93 15.85
N ILE A 121 1.73 22.26 16.38
CA ILE A 121 2.39 21.11 15.77
C ILE A 121 1.91 19.84 16.48
N GLY A 122 1.75 18.77 15.75
CA GLY A 122 1.56 17.41 16.25
C GLY A 122 2.56 16.45 15.62
N ILE A 123 2.94 15.43 16.36
CA ILE A 123 3.66 14.28 15.83
C ILE A 123 2.70 13.10 15.94
N TYR A 124 2.62 12.29 14.91
CA TYR A 124 1.78 11.09 14.95
C TYR A 124 2.50 9.87 14.43
N GLY A 125 2.12 8.73 14.97
CA GLY A 125 2.45 7.42 14.44
C GLY A 125 1.19 6.59 14.32
N PHE A 126 1.20 5.62 13.42
CA PHE A 126 0.07 4.73 13.23
C PHE A 126 0.53 3.33 12.78
N GLY A 127 -0.34 2.37 13.01
CA GLY A 127 -0.23 1.02 12.49
C GLY A 127 -1.61 0.43 12.26
N GLY A 128 -1.72 -0.44 11.28
CA GLY A 128 -3.00 -1.03 10.93
C GLY A 128 -2.91 -2.04 9.81
N VAL A 129 -4.07 -2.31 9.24
CA VAL A 129 -4.24 -3.25 8.12
C VAL A 129 -4.88 -2.53 6.95
N TYR A 130 -4.74 -3.11 5.77
CA TYR A 130 -5.46 -2.66 4.58
C TYR A 130 -6.02 -3.83 3.80
N GLY A 131 -7.12 -3.59 3.10
CA GLY A 131 -7.62 -4.40 2.02
C GLY A 131 -7.61 -3.59 0.74
N GLY A 132 -7.20 -4.20 -0.36
CA GLY A 132 -7.13 -3.58 -1.69
C GLY A 132 -7.84 -4.42 -2.74
N TYR A 133 -8.44 -3.75 -3.72
CA TYR A 133 -9.04 -4.36 -4.87
C TYR A 133 -8.43 -3.79 -6.15
N ALA A 134 -7.81 -4.65 -6.97
CA ALA A 134 -7.20 -4.25 -8.23
C ALA A 134 -8.28 -3.85 -9.24
N LEU A 135 -8.24 -2.60 -9.65
CA LEU A 135 -9.14 -2.04 -10.67
C LEU A 135 -8.63 -2.35 -12.08
N SER A 136 -7.33 -2.19 -12.28
CA SER A 136 -6.65 -2.45 -13.56
C SER A 136 -5.19 -2.80 -13.34
N GLY A 137 -4.60 -3.47 -14.32
CA GLY A 137 -3.18 -3.77 -14.37
C GLY A 137 -2.69 -3.80 -15.80
N LYS A 138 -1.43 -3.44 -15.99
CA LYS A 138 -0.73 -3.59 -17.26
C LYS A 138 0.73 -3.96 -17.03
N THR A 139 1.25 -4.77 -17.93
CA THR A 139 2.68 -5.06 -18.03
C THR A 139 3.18 -4.53 -19.38
N VAL A 140 4.18 -3.69 -19.32
CA VAL A 140 4.82 -3.12 -20.52
C VAL A 140 6.21 -3.72 -20.63
N THR A 141 6.50 -4.32 -21.78
CA THR A 141 7.84 -4.81 -22.12
C THR A 141 8.46 -3.84 -23.13
N GLU A 142 9.44 -3.06 -22.72
CA GLU A 142 10.04 -2.00 -23.52
C GLU A 142 10.82 -2.55 -24.71
N THR A 143 11.48 -3.70 -24.55
CA THR A 143 12.28 -4.34 -25.61
C THR A 143 11.45 -4.74 -26.85
N THR A 144 10.18 -5.11 -26.67
CA THR A 144 9.28 -5.53 -27.76
C THR A 144 8.18 -4.53 -28.07
N ASN A 145 8.12 -3.39 -27.36
CA ASN A 145 7.00 -2.44 -27.39
C ASN A 145 5.63 -3.11 -27.20
N THR A 146 5.59 -4.18 -26.40
CA THR A 146 4.36 -4.92 -26.16
C THR A 146 3.74 -4.48 -24.85
N THR A 147 2.45 -4.14 -24.90
CA THR A 147 1.66 -3.84 -23.69
C THR A 147 0.65 -4.97 -23.50
N GLU A 148 0.74 -5.68 -22.40
CA GLU A 148 -0.22 -6.69 -22.00
C GLU A 148 -1.10 -6.14 -20.89
N ILE A 149 -2.43 -6.21 -21.08
CA ILE A 149 -3.39 -5.86 -20.04
C ILE A 149 -3.56 -7.07 -19.12
N GLU A 150 -3.37 -6.86 -17.83
CA GLU A 150 -3.56 -7.91 -16.82
C GLU A 150 -5.02 -8.35 -16.80
N THR A 151 -5.25 -9.62 -17.14
CA THR A 151 -6.58 -10.24 -17.10
C THR A 151 -6.76 -10.97 -15.78
N PHE A 152 -7.53 -10.40 -14.88
CA PHE A 152 -7.89 -11.05 -13.62
C PHE A 152 -9.02 -12.06 -13.87
N GLN A 153 -8.74 -13.34 -13.66
CA GLN A 153 -9.71 -14.42 -13.95
C GLN A 153 -10.78 -14.57 -12.86
N SER A 154 -10.46 -14.18 -11.62
CA SER A 154 -11.38 -14.31 -10.49
C SER A 154 -11.38 -13.06 -9.60
N PHE A 155 -12.41 -12.96 -8.76
CA PHE A 155 -12.46 -11.91 -7.72
C PHE A 155 -11.29 -12.01 -6.76
N SER A 156 -10.87 -13.22 -6.42
CA SER A 156 -9.73 -13.42 -5.50
C SER A 156 -8.42 -12.88 -6.08
N ASP A 157 -8.23 -12.92 -7.41
CA ASP A 157 -6.99 -12.45 -8.04
C ASP A 157 -6.83 -10.94 -7.92
N ARG A 158 -7.94 -10.22 -7.80
CA ARG A 158 -7.99 -8.77 -7.62
C ARG A 158 -7.74 -8.30 -6.18
N LEU A 159 -7.87 -9.20 -5.20
CA LEU A 159 -7.69 -8.82 -3.80
C LEU A 159 -6.21 -8.68 -3.46
N ASP A 160 -5.88 -7.68 -2.66
CA ASP A 160 -4.63 -7.51 -1.94
C ASP A 160 -4.96 -7.17 -0.48
N TYR A 161 -4.15 -7.60 0.45
CA TYR A 161 -4.29 -7.25 1.86
C TYR A 161 -2.94 -7.31 2.56
N GLY A 162 -2.82 -6.54 3.61
CA GLY A 162 -1.57 -6.44 4.35
C GLY A 162 -1.66 -5.53 5.55
N TYR A 163 -0.52 -5.06 5.97
CA TYR A 163 -0.40 -4.13 7.09
C TYR A 163 0.34 -2.86 6.71
N ASN A 164 0.04 -1.79 7.47
CA ASN A 164 0.61 -0.46 7.30
C ASN A 164 1.27 0.00 8.60
N PHE A 165 2.41 0.68 8.47
CA PHE A 165 3.00 1.48 9.53
C PHE A 165 3.36 2.84 8.97
N GLY A 166 3.27 3.86 9.80
CA GLY A 166 3.67 5.18 9.36
C GLY A 166 3.80 6.15 10.51
N ALA A 167 4.44 7.27 10.18
CA ALA A 167 4.62 8.39 11.09
C ALA A 167 4.69 9.70 10.31
N GLY A 168 4.46 10.81 11.01
CA GLY A 168 4.53 12.12 10.37
C GLY A 168 4.31 13.25 11.35
N ILE A 169 4.22 14.43 10.77
CA ILE A 169 3.94 15.69 11.46
C ILE A 169 2.58 16.22 11.04
N GLU A 170 1.92 16.89 11.96
CA GLU A 170 0.65 17.56 11.76
C GLU A 170 0.82 19.05 12.08
N LEU A 171 0.31 19.92 11.23
CA LEU A 171 0.30 21.36 11.42
C LEU A 171 -1.13 21.87 11.53
N PHE A 172 -1.37 22.72 12.54
CA PHE A 172 -2.67 23.37 12.78
C PHE A 172 -3.84 22.38 12.90
N LYS A 173 -3.58 21.10 13.19
CA LYS A 173 -4.57 20.00 13.21
C LYS A 173 -5.29 19.77 11.87
N LYS A 174 -4.73 20.25 10.78
CA LYS A 174 -5.32 20.21 9.44
C LYS A 174 -4.41 19.65 8.36
N ILE A 175 -3.14 19.98 8.40
CA ILE A 175 -2.18 19.57 7.38
C ILE A 175 -1.28 18.51 7.98
N GLN A 176 -1.19 17.36 7.34
CA GLN A 176 -0.33 16.28 7.77
C GLN A 176 0.65 15.91 6.66
N LEU A 177 1.92 15.81 7.00
CA LEU A 177 2.98 15.28 6.13
C LEU A 177 3.57 14.05 6.81
N GLY A 178 3.62 12.93 6.11
CA GLY A 178 4.11 11.69 6.70
C GLY A 178 4.59 10.67 5.70
N GLY A 179 5.23 9.63 6.24
CA GLY A 179 5.65 8.45 5.53
C GLY A 179 4.81 7.23 5.93
N THR A 180 4.56 6.35 5.00
CA THR A 180 3.88 5.06 5.21
C THR A 180 4.68 3.94 4.58
N LEU A 181 4.87 2.86 5.32
CA LEU A 181 5.33 1.58 4.81
C LEU A 181 4.16 0.61 4.79
N SER A 182 3.80 0.11 3.62
CA SER A 182 2.77 -0.93 3.43
C SER A 182 3.42 -2.22 2.97
N GLN A 183 3.04 -3.35 3.59
CA GLN A 183 3.51 -4.67 3.25
C GLN A 183 2.31 -5.57 2.96
N GLY A 184 2.20 -6.04 1.71
CA GLY A 184 1.23 -7.05 1.32
C GLY A 184 1.57 -8.42 1.87
N LEU A 185 0.56 -9.18 2.18
CA LEU A 185 0.64 -10.56 2.65
C LEU A 185 0.17 -11.56 1.59
N LYS A 186 -0.58 -11.08 0.61
CA LYS A 186 -1.06 -11.93 -0.48
C LYS A 186 0.03 -12.09 -1.54
N ASN A 187 0.17 -13.32 -2.02
CA ASN A 187 0.99 -13.63 -3.18
C ASN A 187 0.29 -13.11 -4.45
N THR A 188 0.91 -12.17 -5.15
CA THR A 188 0.40 -11.51 -6.36
C THR A 188 1.00 -12.07 -7.64
N ILE A 189 1.37 -13.36 -7.66
CA ILE A 189 1.90 -14.00 -8.87
C ILE A 189 0.82 -13.99 -9.94
N SER A 190 1.03 -13.18 -10.98
CA SER A 190 0.30 -13.31 -12.24
C SER A 190 1.07 -14.27 -13.12
N ALA A 191 0.44 -15.32 -13.62
CA ALA A 191 1.06 -16.27 -14.53
C ALA A 191 1.33 -15.60 -15.88
N ILE A 192 2.49 -15.00 -16.04
CA ILE A 192 3.01 -14.56 -17.34
C ILE A 192 3.68 -15.78 -17.97
N THR A 193 3.08 -16.33 -18.97
CA THR A 193 3.29 -17.71 -19.51
C THR A 193 4.70 -18.00 -20.06
N ASN A 194 5.61 -17.04 -20.15
CA ASN A 194 6.91 -17.23 -20.81
C ASN A 194 8.12 -16.63 -20.08
N LEU A 195 7.99 -16.28 -18.80
CA LEU A 195 9.08 -15.73 -17.98
C LEU A 195 9.33 -16.60 -16.74
N PRO A 196 10.54 -16.59 -16.16
CA PRO A 196 10.80 -17.23 -14.87
C PRO A 196 9.80 -16.77 -13.83
N GLN A 197 9.10 -17.70 -13.19
CA GLN A 197 8.04 -17.38 -12.22
C GLN A 197 8.63 -17.38 -10.80
N PRO A 198 8.54 -16.27 -10.05
CA PRO A 198 8.94 -16.28 -8.65
C PRO A 198 8.05 -17.25 -7.86
N THR A 199 8.61 -17.88 -6.85
CA THR A 199 7.86 -18.76 -5.95
C THR A 199 6.83 -17.98 -5.11
N THR A 200 7.16 -16.73 -4.78
CA THR A 200 6.26 -15.79 -4.08
C THR A 200 6.55 -14.37 -4.54
N ALA A 201 5.50 -13.55 -4.66
CA ALA A 201 5.60 -12.12 -4.90
C ALA A 201 4.62 -11.38 -3.99
N THR A 202 5.11 -10.46 -3.18
CA THR A 202 4.28 -9.63 -2.30
C THR A 202 4.59 -8.15 -2.51
N ASN A 203 3.55 -7.32 -2.47
CA ASN A 203 3.70 -5.88 -2.62
C ASN A 203 4.37 -5.25 -1.40
N ARG A 204 5.35 -4.40 -1.63
CA ARG A 204 5.94 -3.52 -0.61
C ARG A 204 5.96 -2.09 -1.15
N VAL A 205 5.39 -1.16 -0.38
CA VAL A 205 5.26 0.23 -0.82
C VAL A 205 5.75 1.15 0.28
N LEU A 206 6.72 2.00 -0.05
CA LEU A 206 7.08 3.15 0.76
C LEU A 206 6.42 4.38 0.14
N SER A 207 5.69 5.17 0.94
CA SER A 207 4.96 6.33 0.44
C SER A 207 5.28 7.57 1.25
N VAL A 208 5.30 8.72 0.56
CA VAL A 208 5.27 10.04 1.20
C VAL A 208 3.92 10.67 0.93
N ASN A 209 3.24 11.12 1.98
CA ASN A 209 1.84 11.51 1.94
C ASN A 209 1.62 12.92 2.49
N LEU A 210 0.76 13.66 1.84
CA LEU A 210 0.16 14.89 2.32
C LEU A 210 -1.33 14.66 2.57
N VAL A 211 -1.83 15.06 3.74
CA VAL A 211 -3.25 15.00 4.09
C VAL A 211 -3.72 16.40 4.48
N TYR A 212 -4.87 16.80 3.95
CA TYR A 212 -5.59 17.98 4.40
C TYR A 212 -6.91 17.57 5.04
N LEU A 213 -7.10 17.95 6.31
CA LEU A 213 -8.31 17.68 7.10
C LEU A 213 -9.22 18.91 7.13
N PHE A 214 -10.50 18.70 6.93
CA PHE A 214 -11.51 19.75 6.91
C PHE A 214 -11.94 20.20 8.30
#